data_4126841a0cc729dd7bd0b8d91c6247f2
#
_entry.id   4126841a0cc729dd7bd0b8d91c6247f2
#
_cell.length_a   1.000
_cell.length_b   1.000
_cell.length_c   1.000
_cell.angle_alpha   90.00
_cell.angle_beta   90.00
_cell.angle_gamma   90.00
#
_symmetry.space_group_name_H-M   'P 1'
#
loop_
_entity.id
_entity.type
_entity.pdbx_description
1 polymer ?
#
loop_
_entity_poly.entity_id
_entity_poly.type
_entity_poly.pdbx_seq_one_letter_code
_entity_poly.pdbx_strand_id
1 'polypeptide(L)'
;IMHYANLVKRYSIYREIRSALLSSTEEMNQGNADIDSLTATLFDQVERAMERAKTSQFKNMKDVTNEVFQEIVARMSGEGQNIAIPTGFSTLDQLVGLGKGDLIILAARPSMGKTAVSLNIALNVAGKNHRDESEKKTVALFSLEMGADQLVSRMICSEGMLDSEKIKKGTLDNDDMMKLETAVHFLNQKNIFIEDSAFIKVNEVKAKCKLLKNEHGLDLVVIDYLQLLQGSKRTDNRQQEVSEISRSLKQMARELECPVIALSQLSRSVESRHDKRPMMSDLRESGSIEQDADIVSFLYRSD
;
A
#
# COMPACT_ATOMS: atom_id res chain seq x y z
N ILE A 1 32.73 -28.15 -8.97
CA ILE A 1 31.78 -27.53 -9.93
C ILE A 1 30.91 -26.48 -9.20
N MET A 2 30.27 -26.81 -8.06
CA MET A 2 29.43 -25.83 -7.31
C MET A 2 30.17 -24.55 -6.87
N HIS A 3 31.43 -24.68 -6.41
CA HIS A 3 32.25 -23.54 -6.02
C HIS A 3 32.43 -22.52 -7.15
N TYR A 4 32.79 -23.02 -8.36
CA TYR A 4 32.94 -22.16 -9.54
C TYR A 4 31.65 -21.52 -10.00
N ALA A 5 30.51 -22.22 -9.94
CA ALA A 5 29.21 -21.70 -10.26
C ALA A 5 28.82 -20.52 -9.34
N ASN A 6 29.08 -20.67 -8.04
CA ASN A 6 28.87 -19.60 -7.07
C ASN A 6 29.78 -18.40 -7.30
N LEU A 7 31.03 -18.63 -7.70
CA LEU A 7 32.00 -17.58 -8.02
C LEU A 7 31.56 -16.79 -9.27
N VAL A 8 31.16 -17.46 -10.33
CA VAL A 8 30.68 -16.86 -11.57
C VAL A 8 29.40 -16.04 -11.28
N LYS A 9 28.49 -16.58 -10.49
CA LYS A 9 27.25 -15.89 -10.07
C LYS A 9 27.57 -14.61 -9.29
N ARG A 10 28.50 -14.68 -8.32
CA ARG A 10 28.93 -13.52 -7.53
C ARG A 10 29.53 -12.42 -8.41
N TYR A 11 30.37 -12.78 -9.38
CA TYR A 11 30.94 -11.80 -10.32
C TYR A 11 29.91 -11.24 -11.30
N SER A 12 28.85 -12.00 -11.66
CA SER A 12 27.74 -11.47 -12.45
C SER A 12 27.00 -10.36 -11.70
N ILE A 13 26.71 -10.58 -10.42
CA ILE A 13 26.07 -9.58 -9.55
C ILE A 13 26.94 -8.33 -9.44
N TYR A 14 28.23 -8.48 -9.20
CA TYR A 14 29.13 -7.31 -9.14
C TYR A 14 29.14 -6.50 -10.43
N ARG A 15 29.08 -7.16 -11.60
CA ARG A 15 29.02 -6.47 -12.89
C ARG A 15 27.71 -5.72 -13.06
N GLU A 16 26.57 -6.30 -12.66
CA GLU A 16 25.25 -5.65 -12.74
C GLU A 16 25.18 -4.44 -11.80
N ILE A 17 25.62 -4.57 -10.54
CA ILE A 17 25.68 -3.46 -9.59
C ILE A 17 26.59 -2.34 -10.09
N ARG A 18 27.78 -2.71 -10.63
CA ARG A 18 28.70 -1.73 -11.20
C ARG A 18 28.09 -0.99 -12.39
N SER A 19 27.37 -1.71 -13.26
CA SER A 19 26.69 -1.09 -14.40
C SER A 19 25.60 -0.10 -13.95
N ALA A 20 24.82 -0.48 -12.92
CA ALA A 20 23.81 0.40 -12.33
C ALA A 20 24.41 1.68 -11.75
N LEU A 21 25.52 1.56 -11.00
CA LEU A 21 26.24 2.71 -10.46
C LEU A 21 26.81 3.62 -11.53
N LEU A 22 27.39 3.06 -12.60
CA LEU A 22 27.93 3.85 -13.72
C LEU A 22 26.82 4.61 -14.45
N SER A 23 25.71 3.95 -14.75
CA SER A 23 24.54 4.59 -15.39
C SER A 23 24.01 5.76 -14.54
N SER A 24 23.85 5.53 -13.23
CA SER A 24 23.38 6.59 -12.31
C SER A 24 24.39 7.75 -12.22
N THR A 25 25.69 7.45 -12.26
CA THR A 25 26.74 8.49 -12.26
C THR A 25 26.70 9.32 -13.55
N GLU A 26 26.45 8.70 -14.70
CA GLU A 26 26.30 9.39 -15.97
C GLU A 26 25.08 10.32 -15.98
N GLU A 27 23.93 9.85 -15.46
CA GLU A 27 22.72 10.66 -15.31
C GLU A 27 22.93 11.86 -14.37
N MET A 28 23.64 11.67 -13.25
CA MET A 28 24.02 12.76 -12.33
C MET A 28 24.89 13.81 -13.02
N ASN A 29 25.85 13.39 -13.83
CA ASN A 29 26.75 14.29 -14.54
C ASN A 29 26.05 15.10 -15.65
N GLN A 30 24.92 14.64 -16.17
CA GLN A 30 24.11 15.37 -17.16
C GLN A 30 23.28 16.51 -16.54
N GLY A 31 23.20 16.60 -15.21
CA GLY A 31 22.64 17.75 -14.48
C GLY A 31 21.11 17.86 -14.50
N ASN A 32 20.40 16.92 -15.12
CA ASN A 32 18.93 16.92 -15.26
C ASN A 32 18.23 15.83 -14.43
N ALA A 33 18.95 15.12 -13.57
CA ALA A 33 18.39 14.01 -12.83
C ALA A 33 17.65 14.51 -11.58
N ASP A 34 16.38 14.16 -11.46
CA ASP A 34 15.64 14.24 -10.21
C ASP A 34 16.19 13.19 -9.24
N ILE A 35 16.59 13.65 -8.05
CA ILE A 35 17.28 12.82 -7.04
C ILE A 35 16.41 11.63 -6.63
N ASP A 36 15.10 11.83 -6.45
CA ASP A 36 14.18 10.78 -6.02
C ASP A 36 14.01 9.71 -7.11
N SER A 37 13.87 10.14 -8.36
CA SER A 37 13.77 9.24 -9.53
C SER A 37 15.07 8.45 -9.75
N LEU A 38 16.21 9.10 -9.60
CA LEU A 38 17.53 8.47 -9.73
C LEU A 38 17.74 7.41 -8.64
N THR A 39 17.43 7.77 -7.39
CA THR A 39 17.55 6.88 -6.24
C THR A 39 16.65 5.65 -6.42
N ALA A 40 15.38 5.84 -6.81
CA ALA A 40 14.44 4.74 -7.05
C ALA A 40 14.93 3.81 -8.17
N THR A 41 15.47 4.35 -9.24
CA THR A 41 16.03 3.58 -10.38
C THR A 41 17.24 2.76 -9.94
N LEU A 42 18.16 3.37 -9.18
CA LEU A 42 19.33 2.69 -8.65
C LEU A 42 18.95 1.54 -7.70
N PHE A 43 18.02 1.79 -6.79
CA PHE A 43 17.49 0.75 -5.88
C PHE A 43 16.89 -0.41 -6.66
N ASP A 44 16.04 -0.16 -7.65
CA ASP A 44 15.41 -1.20 -8.47
C ASP A 44 16.46 -2.04 -9.23
N GLN A 45 17.49 -1.41 -9.80
CA GLN A 45 18.56 -2.10 -10.51
C GLN A 45 19.40 -2.97 -9.58
N VAL A 46 19.80 -2.45 -8.42
CA VAL A 46 20.58 -3.20 -7.43
C VAL A 46 19.76 -4.38 -6.89
N GLU A 47 18.48 -4.17 -6.64
CA GLU A 47 17.60 -5.21 -6.16
C GLU A 47 17.41 -6.33 -7.16
N ARG A 48 17.16 -6.02 -8.43
CA ARG A 48 17.08 -7.02 -9.51
C ARG A 48 18.36 -7.85 -9.60
N ALA A 49 19.53 -7.23 -9.43
CA ALA A 49 20.79 -7.92 -9.38
C ALA A 49 20.86 -8.89 -8.17
N MET A 50 20.38 -8.46 -7.01
CA MET A 50 20.31 -9.27 -5.79
C MET A 50 19.26 -10.40 -5.87
N GLU A 51 18.10 -10.15 -6.48
CA GLU A 51 17.06 -11.18 -6.67
C GLU A 51 17.52 -12.29 -7.61
N ARG A 52 18.23 -11.95 -8.69
CA ARG A 52 18.88 -12.95 -9.53
C ARG A 52 19.94 -13.75 -8.78
N ALA A 53 20.50 -13.17 -7.72
CA ALA A 53 21.41 -13.86 -6.81
C ALA A 53 20.68 -14.89 -5.94
N LYS A 54 19.48 -14.57 -5.48
CA LYS A 54 18.60 -15.52 -4.81
C LYS A 54 18.05 -16.46 -5.88
N THR A 55 18.74 -17.58 -6.11
CA THR A 55 18.14 -18.70 -6.86
C THR A 55 16.82 -18.99 -6.15
N SER A 56 15.70 -18.90 -6.85
CA SER A 56 14.43 -19.41 -6.35
C SER A 56 14.62 -20.91 -6.11
N GLN A 57 14.99 -21.27 -4.90
CA GLN A 57 15.06 -22.68 -4.52
C GLN A 57 13.62 -23.13 -4.33
N PHE A 58 13.29 -24.26 -4.95
CA PHE A 58 12.04 -24.93 -4.62
C PHE A 58 12.02 -25.16 -3.11
N LYS A 59 10.98 -24.70 -2.44
CA LYS A 59 10.78 -25.02 -1.04
C LYS A 59 10.39 -26.50 -0.93
N ASN A 60 11.03 -27.22 -0.02
CA ASN A 60 10.67 -28.61 0.23
C ASN A 60 9.33 -28.64 0.94
N MET A 61 8.39 -29.45 0.46
CA MET A 61 7.05 -29.57 1.05
C MET A 61 7.10 -29.91 2.54
N LYS A 62 8.05 -30.75 2.97
CA LYS A 62 8.23 -31.11 4.37
C LYS A 62 8.54 -29.90 5.24
N ASP A 63 9.41 -28.99 4.77
CA ASP A 63 9.81 -27.81 5.54
C ASP A 63 8.63 -26.84 5.65
N VAL A 64 7.94 -26.59 4.52
CA VAL A 64 6.74 -25.73 4.48
C VAL A 64 5.61 -26.28 5.36
N THR A 65 5.39 -27.61 5.33
CA THR A 65 4.37 -28.24 6.16
C THR A 65 4.68 -28.07 7.64
N ASN A 66 5.94 -28.20 8.04
CA ASN A 66 6.33 -27.99 9.42
C ASN A 66 6.15 -26.53 9.85
N GLU A 67 6.55 -25.57 9.01
CA GLU A 67 6.33 -24.14 9.26
C GLU A 67 4.84 -23.84 9.48
N VAL A 68 3.99 -24.27 8.55
CA VAL A 68 2.53 -24.05 8.60
C VAL A 68 1.90 -24.75 9.83
N PHE A 69 2.37 -25.96 10.16
CA PHE A 69 1.89 -26.67 11.34
C PHE A 69 2.20 -25.90 12.64
N GLN A 70 3.44 -25.41 12.79
CA GLN A 70 3.83 -24.63 13.94
C GLN A 70 3.00 -23.32 14.06
N GLU A 71 2.76 -22.66 12.93
CA GLU A 71 1.89 -21.47 12.90
C GLU A 71 0.44 -21.80 13.34
N ILE A 72 -0.12 -22.91 12.91
CA ILE A 72 -1.47 -23.34 13.30
C ILE A 72 -1.51 -23.64 14.80
N VAL A 73 -0.53 -24.37 15.33
CA VAL A 73 -0.45 -24.70 16.75
C VAL A 73 -0.31 -23.44 17.61
N ALA A 74 0.57 -22.51 17.21
CA ALA A 74 0.75 -21.23 17.90
C ALA A 74 -0.55 -20.40 17.97
N ARG A 75 -1.39 -20.46 16.92
CA ARG A 75 -2.71 -19.82 16.92
C ARG A 75 -3.70 -20.50 17.88
N MET A 76 -3.70 -21.83 17.92
CA MET A 76 -4.59 -22.57 18.82
C MET A 76 -4.25 -22.34 20.29
N SER A 77 -2.98 -22.09 20.62
CA SER A 77 -2.55 -21.75 21.97
C SER A 77 -2.74 -20.26 22.35
N GLY A 78 -3.20 -19.43 21.41
CA GLY A 78 -3.36 -17.98 21.64
C GLY A 78 -2.04 -17.18 21.61
N GLU A 79 -0.91 -17.84 21.36
CA GLU A 79 0.43 -17.23 21.27
C GLU A 79 0.78 -16.80 19.82
N GLY A 80 -0.02 -17.21 18.83
CA GLY A 80 0.20 -16.91 17.43
C GLY A 80 -0.30 -15.52 17.03
N GLN A 81 0.51 -14.78 16.30
CA GLN A 81 0.03 -13.54 15.65
C GLN A 81 -1.07 -13.88 14.64
N ASN A 82 -2.12 -13.06 14.60
CA ASN A 82 -3.12 -13.15 13.55
C ASN A 82 -2.45 -13.02 12.18
N ILE A 83 -2.72 -13.98 11.25
CA ILE A 83 -2.16 -13.94 9.89
C ILE A 83 -2.62 -12.69 9.16
N ALA A 84 -3.85 -12.27 9.43
CA ALA A 84 -4.48 -11.13 8.80
C ALA A 84 -4.61 -9.98 9.80
N ILE A 85 -4.29 -8.80 9.33
CA ILE A 85 -4.50 -7.58 10.10
C ILE A 85 -5.98 -7.23 10.01
N PRO A 86 -6.67 -6.99 11.14
CA PRO A 86 -8.08 -6.61 11.13
C PRO A 86 -8.25 -5.20 10.55
N THR A 87 -9.28 -5.01 9.75
CA THR A 87 -9.68 -3.70 9.20
C THR A 87 -10.28 -2.78 10.26
N GLY A 88 -10.72 -3.36 11.39
CA GLY A 88 -11.45 -2.69 12.46
C GLY A 88 -12.95 -2.59 12.22
N PHE A 89 -13.46 -3.13 11.10
CA PHE A 89 -14.87 -3.30 10.82
C PHE A 89 -15.26 -4.76 11.08
N SER A 90 -15.91 -5.03 12.21
CA SER A 90 -16.15 -6.39 12.71
C SER A 90 -16.82 -7.32 11.71
N THR A 91 -17.80 -6.84 10.95
CA THR A 91 -18.48 -7.62 9.91
C THR A 91 -17.56 -7.91 8.72
N LEU A 92 -16.70 -6.96 8.34
CA LEU A 92 -15.74 -7.16 7.27
C LEU A 92 -14.64 -8.12 7.72
N ASP A 93 -14.16 -8.00 8.95
CA ASP A 93 -13.09 -8.83 9.51
C ASP A 93 -13.51 -10.30 9.68
N GLN A 94 -14.84 -10.59 9.78
CA GLN A 94 -15.36 -11.95 9.76
C GLN A 94 -15.30 -12.61 8.36
N LEU A 95 -15.33 -11.78 7.32
CA LEU A 95 -15.34 -12.25 5.93
C LEU A 95 -13.93 -12.22 5.32
N VAL A 96 -13.17 -11.16 5.63
CA VAL A 96 -11.90 -10.85 4.99
C VAL A 96 -10.97 -10.20 5.99
N GLY A 97 -9.73 -10.68 6.07
CA GLY A 97 -8.64 -10.02 6.78
C GLY A 97 -7.59 -9.52 5.79
N LEU A 98 -6.76 -8.57 6.20
CA LEU A 98 -5.65 -8.06 5.40
C LEU A 98 -4.46 -9.00 5.54
N GLY A 99 -4.32 -9.94 4.61
CA GLY A 99 -3.24 -10.95 4.61
C GLY A 99 -1.90 -10.36 4.16
N LYS A 100 -0.81 -10.91 4.69
CA LYS A 100 0.55 -10.54 4.25
C LYS A 100 0.73 -10.85 2.76
N GLY A 101 1.07 -9.84 1.98
CA GLY A 101 1.29 -9.96 0.54
C GLY A 101 0.02 -9.89 -0.30
N ASP A 102 -1.13 -9.56 0.29
CA ASP A 102 -2.37 -9.38 -0.44
C ASP A 102 -2.46 -8.02 -1.11
N LEU A 103 -2.98 -8.02 -2.34
CA LEU A 103 -3.44 -6.83 -3.03
C LEU A 103 -4.97 -6.74 -2.90
N ILE A 104 -5.43 -5.74 -2.18
CA ILE A 104 -6.84 -5.48 -1.93
C ILE A 104 -7.27 -4.26 -2.75
N ILE A 105 -8.27 -4.42 -3.59
CA ILE A 105 -8.87 -3.33 -4.35
C ILE A 105 -10.14 -2.86 -3.67
N LEU A 106 -10.18 -1.60 -3.28
CA LEU A 106 -11.40 -0.95 -2.80
C LEU A 106 -11.92 -0.02 -3.88
N ALA A 107 -12.99 -0.42 -4.56
CA ALA A 107 -13.52 0.27 -5.72
C ALA A 107 -14.85 0.95 -5.44
N ALA A 108 -15.01 2.18 -5.92
CA ALA A 108 -16.24 2.94 -5.77
C ALA A 108 -16.41 4.00 -6.87
N ARG A 109 -17.63 4.48 -7.04
CA ARG A 109 -17.89 5.74 -7.75
C ARG A 109 -17.43 6.94 -6.89
N PRO A 110 -17.15 8.10 -7.48
CA PRO A 110 -16.88 9.32 -6.74
C PRO A 110 -17.94 9.60 -5.69
N SER A 111 -17.54 10.21 -4.58
CA SER A 111 -18.42 10.62 -3.46
C SER A 111 -19.09 9.48 -2.68
N MET A 112 -18.75 8.21 -2.94
CA MET A 112 -19.27 7.06 -2.17
C MET A 112 -18.52 6.81 -0.85
N GLY A 113 -17.48 7.61 -0.54
CA GLY A 113 -16.74 7.51 0.72
C GLY A 113 -15.51 6.59 0.68
N LYS A 114 -14.99 6.27 -0.52
CA LYS A 114 -13.82 5.40 -0.73
C LYS A 114 -12.63 5.81 0.14
N THR A 115 -12.19 7.07 0.04
CA THR A 115 -11.10 7.63 0.85
C THR A 115 -11.43 7.57 2.36
N ALA A 116 -12.67 7.89 2.77
CA ALA A 116 -13.07 7.87 4.18
C ALA A 116 -12.94 6.46 4.78
N VAL A 117 -13.40 5.42 4.07
CA VAL A 117 -13.28 4.02 4.53
C VAL A 117 -11.80 3.62 4.63
N SER A 118 -10.97 3.96 3.64
CA SER A 118 -9.54 3.62 3.66
C SER A 118 -8.79 4.32 4.79
N LEU A 119 -9.11 5.58 5.09
CA LEU A 119 -8.53 6.32 6.22
C LEU A 119 -8.93 5.68 7.57
N ASN A 120 -10.20 5.27 7.72
CA ASN A 120 -10.63 4.57 8.92
C ASN A 120 -9.93 3.22 9.09
N ILE A 121 -9.72 2.46 8.00
CA ILE A 121 -8.91 1.23 8.05
C ILE A 121 -7.48 1.56 8.48
N ALA A 122 -6.85 2.58 7.89
CA ALA A 122 -5.50 3.01 8.24
C ALA A 122 -5.38 3.38 9.73
N LEU A 123 -6.33 4.15 10.27
CA LEU A 123 -6.40 4.53 11.68
C LEU A 123 -6.60 3.31 12.59
N ASN A 124 -7.49 2.39 12.22
CA ASN A 124 -7.75 1.17 12.97
C ASN A 124 -6.51 0.26 13.01
N VAL A 125 -5.83 0.09 11.87
CA VAL A 125 -4.58 -0.70 11.77
C VAL A 125 -3.47 -0.07 12.59
N ALA A 126 -3.28 1.25 12.52
CA ALA A 126 -2.31 1.96 13.35
C ALA A 126 -2.61 1.89 14.86
N GLY A 127 -3.74 1.29 15.23
CA GLY A 127 -4.10 0.89 16.59
C GLY A 127 -4.82 1.95 17.40
N LYS A 128 -5.80 1.53 18.18
CA LYS A 128 -6.61 2.43 19.01
C LYS A 128 -5.97 2.78 20.35
N ASN A 129 -5.16 1.92 20.94
CA ASN A 129 -4.51 2.18 22.25
C ASN A 129 -3.47 1.10 22.53
N HIS A 130 -2.33 1.13 21.86
CA HIS A 130 -1.25 0.26 22.27
C HIS A 130 -0.49 0.96 23.42
N ARG A 131 -0.56 0.37 24.62
CA ARG A 131 0.23 0.82 25.79
C ARG A 131 1.71 0.49 25.60
N ASP A 132 2.00 -0.43 24.70
CA ASP A 132 3.35 -0.88 24.38
C ASP A 132 3.73 -0.40 22.95
N GLU A 133 4.87 0.27 22.81
CA GLU A 133 5.36 0.74 21.52
C GLU A 133 5.67 -0.39 20.55
N SER A 134 5.98 -1.59 21.05
CA SER A 134 6.25 -2.78 20.25
C SER A 134 5.02 -3.31 19.47
N GLU A 135 3.82 -2.92 19.88
CA GLU A 135 2.57 -3.33 19.23
C GLU A 135 2.04 -2.33 18.19
N LYS A 136 2.67 -1.15 18.09
CA LYS A 136 2.26 -0.13 17.13
C LYS A 136 2.53 -0.60 15.70
N LYS A 137 1.47 -0.62 14.89
CA LYS A 137 1.57 -0.95 13.47
C LYS A 137 1.84 0.30 12.64
N THR A 138 2.69 0.14 11.64
CA THR A 138 3.09 1.22 10.74
C THR A 138 2.28 1.17 9.45
N VAL A 139 1.70 2.30 9.07
CA VAL A 139 0.90 2.46 7.85
C VAL A 139 1.55 3.50 6.94
N ALA A 140 1.76 3.13 5.68
CA ALA A 140 2.12 4.07 4.61
C ALA A 140 0.86 4.45 3.82
N LEU A 141 0.61 5.75 3.67
CA LEU A 141 -0.53 6.30 2.95
C LEU A 141 -0.04 7.17 1.80
N PHE A 142 -0.28 6.72 0.57
CA PHE A 142 0.00 7.47 -0.65
C PHE A 142 -1.30 8.14 -1.13
N SER A 143 -1.34 9.47 -1.07
CA SER A 143 -2.47 10.26 -1.51
C SER A 143 -2.13 11.05 -2.76
N LEU A 144 -2.61 10.60 -3.88
CA LEU A 144 -2.29 11.18 -5.19
C LEU A 144 -3.34 12.20 -5.64
N GLU A 145 -4.48 12.27 -4.96
CA GLU A 145 -5.59 13.18 -5.26
C GLU A 145 -5.67 14.35 -4.28
N MET A 146 -5.31 14.11 -3.02
CA MET A 146 -5.51 15.07 -1.93
C MET A 146 -4.20 15.35 -1.21
N GLY A 147 -3.97 16.60 -0.79
CA GLY A 147 -2.85 16.96 0.06
C GLY A 147 -2.94 16.34 1.46
N ALA A 148 -1.79 16.19 2.11
CA ALA A 148 -1.69 15.60 3.45
C ALA A 148 -2.49 16.39 4.50
N ASP A 149 -2.53 17.71 4.39
CA ASP A 149 -3.32 18.62 5.25
C ASP A 149 -4.82 18.30 5.20
N GLN A 150 -5.35 18.04 4.00
CA GLN A 150 -6.75 17.69 3.81
C GLN A 150 -7.08 16.30 4.38
N LEU A 151 -6.18 15.33 4.23
CA LEU A 151 -6.35 14.00 4.80
C LEU A 151 -6.34 14.04 6.32
N VAL A 152 -5.35 14.72 6.91
CA VAL A 152 -5.21 14.86 8.36
C VAL A 152 -6.43 15.62 8.93
N SER A 153 -6.91 16.67 8.27
CA SER A 153 -8.14 17.36 8.66
C SER A 153 -9.35 16.42 8.69
N ARG A 154 -9.49 15.52 7.70
CA ARG A 154 -10.55 14.50 7.70
C ARG A 154 -10.40 13.48 8.82
N MET A 155 -9.17 13.05 9.11
CA MET A 155 -8.89 12.15 10.23
C MET A 155 -9.26 12.80 11.57
N ILE A 156 -8.90 14.07 11.77
CA ILE A 156 -9.26 14.85 12.96
C ILE A 156 -10.78 14.96 13.11
N CYS A 157 -11.48 15.30 12.02
CA CYS A 157 -12.95 15.39 12.04
C CYS A 157 -13.60 14.06 12.41
N SER A 158 -13.08 12.96 11.84
CA SER A 158 -13.59 11.61 12.09
C SER A 158 -13.35 11.17 13.52
N GLU A 159 -12.14 11.35 14.04
CA GLU A 159 -11.76 10.91 15.39
C GLU A 159 -12.43 11.78 16.48
N GLY A 160 -12.47 13.09 16.28
CA GLY A 160 -13.09 14.03 17.21
C GLY A 160 -14.61 14.13 17.09
N MET A 161 -15.23 13.41 16.12
CA MET A 161 -16.65 13.59 15.76
C MET A 161 -17.02 15.07 15.55
N LEU A 162 -16.15 15.82 14.87
CA LEU A 162 -16.27 17.24 14.63
C LEU A 162 -16.91 17.52 13.27
N ASP A 163 -17.75 18.56 13.23
CA ASP A 163 -18.30 19.05 11.98
C ASP A 163 -17.21 19.78 11.17
N SER A 164 -16.91 19.24 9.99
CA SER A 164 -15.92 19.81 9.08
C SER A 164 -16.24 21.22 8.63
N GLU A 165 -17.54 21.62 8.60
CA GLU A 165 -17.93 22.99 8.29
C GLU A 165 -17.60 23.96 9.42
N LYS A 166 -17.77 23.56 10.69
CA LYS A 166 -17.37 24.38 11.84
C LYS A 166 -15.86 24.64 11.84
N ILE A 167 -15.06 23.62 11.53
CA ILE A 167 -13.60 23.77 11.40
C ILE A 167 -13.26 24.77 10.29
N LYS A 168 -13.83 24.62 9.11
CA LYS A 168 -13.59 25.51 7.96
C LYS A 168 -14.00 26.96 8.23
N LYS A 169 -15.08 27.16 8.98
CA LYS A 169 -15.61 28.50 9.33
C LYS A 169 -14.94 29.10 10.56
N GLY A 170 -14.14 28.33 11.30
CA GLY A 170 -13.54 28.78 12.57
C GLY A 170 -14.57 29.02 13.67
N THR A 171 -15.69 28.29 13.68
CA THR A 171 -16.83 28.49 14.61
C THR A 171 -16.95 27.37 15.62
N LEU A 172 -15.80 26.82 16.06
CA LEU A 172 -15.71 25.78 17.10
C LEU A 172 -16.05 26.40 18.47
N ASP A 173 -16.87 25.73 19.24
CA ASP A 173 -17.12 26.06 20.63
C ASP A 173 -16.09 25.42 21.58
N ASN A 174 -16.20 25.63 22.88
CA ASN A 174 -15.26 25.10 23.86
C ASN A 174 -15.26 23.57 23.93
N ASP A 175 -16.43 22.93 23.73
CA ASP A 175 -16.54 21.46 23.69
C ASP A 175 -15.90 20.89 22.43
N ASP A 176 -16.13 21.54 21.28
CA ASP A 176 -15.47 21.20 20.01
C ASP A 176 -13.93 21.35 20.10
N MET A 177 -13.45 22.39 20.82
CA MET A 177 -12.01 22.59 21.02
C MET A 177 -11.39 21.46 21.87
N MET A 178 -12.04 21.00 22.93
CA MET A 178 -11.57 19.87 23.74
C MET A 178 -11.53 18.57 22.91
N LYS A 179 -12.54 18.34 22.08
CA LYS A 179 -12.57 17.19 21.15
C LYS A 179 -11.45 17.27 20.12
N LEU A 180 -11.19 18.46 19.58
CA LEU A 180 -10.11 18.71 18.63
C LEU A 180 -8.74 18.38 19.27
N GLU A 181 -8.46 18.90 20.45
CA GLU A 181 -7.20 18.64 21.16
C GLU A 181 -7.03 17.14 21.45
N THR A 182 -8.10 16.47 21.87
CA THR A 182 -8.09 15.02 22.12
C THR A 182 -7.80 14.23 20.85
N ALA A 183 -8.45 14.59 19.75
CA ALA A 183 -8.24 13.93 18.46
C ALA A 183 -6.81 14.13 17.94
N VAL A 184 -6.27 15.35 18.05
CA VAL A 184 -4.88 15.65 17.66
C VAL A 184 -3.90 14.86 18.52
N HIS A 185 -4.10 14.83 19.85
CA HIS A 185 -3.24 14.03 20.74
C HIS A 185 -3.26 12.55 20.38
N PHE A 186 -4.44 12.00 20.07
CA PHE A 186 -4.60 10.61 19.65
C PHE A 186 -3.89 10.32 18.32
N LEU A 187 -4.06 11.19 17.31
CA LEU A 187 -3.44 11.02 16.00
C LEU A 187 -1.91 11.13 16.04
N ASN A 188 -1.35 12.00 16.88
CA ASN A 188 0.09 12.16 17.07
C ASN A 188 0.78 10.89 17.62
N GLN A 189 0.03 9.96 18.18
CA GLN A 189 0.56 8.68 18.67
C GLN A 189 0.57 7.58 17.61
N LYS A 190 0.06 7.84 16.39
CA LYS A 190 -0.06 6.85 15.33
C LYS A 190 1.16 6.85 14.41
N ASN A 191 1.63 5.66 14.06
CA ASN A 191 2.68 5.49 13.07
C ASN A 191 2.06 5.48 11.65
N ILE A 192 1.58 6.63 11.19
CA ILE A 192 1.04 6.81 9.84
C ILE A 192 1.96 7.79 9.10
N PHE A 193 2.52 7.33 8.00
CA PHE A 193 3.39 8.11 7.13
C PHE A 193 2.63 8.45 5.85
N ILE A 194 2.55 9.74 5.52
CA ILE A 194 1.77 10.24 4.39
C ILE A 194 2.72 10.76 3.31
N GLU A 195 2.50 10.30 2.09
CA GLU A 195 3.13 10.82 0.87
C GLU A 195 2.03 11.37 -0.03
N ASP A 196 2.10 12.66 -0.39
CA ASP A 196 1.07 13.36 -1.17
C ASP A 196 1.57 13.92 -2.51
N SER A 197 2.67 13.37 -3.03
CA SER A 197 3.17 13.73 -4.37
C SER A 197 2.18 13.31 -5.45
N ALA A 198 1.69 14.27 -6.23
CA ALA A 198 0.68 14.06 -7.27
C ALA A 198 1.15 13.16 -8.44
N PHE A 199 2.46 13.02 -8.62
CA PHE A 199 3.08 12.26 -9.73
C PHE A 199 4.15 11.33 -9.17
N ILE A 200 3.79 10.10 -8.88
CA ILE A 200 4.70 9.09 -8.38
C ILE A 200 4.64 7.82 -9.24
N LYS A 201 5.78 7.22 -9.53
CA LYS A 201 5.87 5.93 -10.22
C LYS A 201 5.76 4.79 -9.23
N VAL A 202 5.24 3.64 -9.70
CA VAL A 202 5.10 2.45 -8.83
C VAL A 202 6.45 2.02 -8.23
N ASN A 203 7.55 2.16 -8.97
CA ASN A 203 8.88 1.81 -8.46
C ASN A 203 9.32 2.75 -7.33
N GLU A 204 8.95 4.03 -7.37
CA GLU A 204 9.22 4.99 -6.29
C GLU A 204 8.40 4.67 -5.04
N VAL A 205 7.11 4.31 -5.22
CA VAL A 205 6.26 3.81 -4.12
C VAL A 205 6.94 2.62 -3.44
N LYS A 206 7.40 1.65 -4.24
CA LYS A 206 8.08 0.45 -3.74
C LYS A 206 9.36 0.81 -2.98
N ALA A 207 10.19 1.71 -3.50
CA ALA A 207 11.43 2.15 -2.88
C ALA A 207 11.17 2.85 -1.52
N LYS A 208 10.21 3.78 -1.48
CA LYS A 208 9.79 4.48 -0.25
C LYS A 208 9.24 3.51 0.79
N CYS A 209 8.39 2.55 0.38
CA CYS A 209 7.87 1.51 1.27
C CYS A 209 8.98 0.61 1.85
N LYS A 210 10.02 0.26 1.06
CA LYS A 210 11.15 -0.52 1.55
C LYS A 210 11.98 0.23 2.58
N LEU A 211 12.25 1.51 2.30
CA LEU A 211 12.96 2.37 3.24
C LEU A 211 12.18 2.46 4.56
N LEU A 212 10.89 2.77 4.49
CA LEU A 212 10.03 2.86 5.66
C LEU A 212 9.98 1.54 6.44
N LYS A 213 9.90 0.40 5.73
CA LYS A 213 9.90 -0.93 6.36
C LYS A 213 11.18 -1.19 7.14
N ASN A 214 12.33 -0.74 6.61
CA ASN A 214 13.64 -0.93 7.25
C ASN A 214 13.82 -0.03 8.49
N GLU A 215 13.26 1.18 8.48
CA GLU A 215 13.41 2.17 9.54
C GLU A 215 12.39 2.01 10.67
N HIS A 216 11.13 1.76 10.32
CA HIS A 216 9.99 1.80 11.25
C HIS A 216 9.14 0.52 11.24
N GLY A 217 9.45 -0.44 10.36
CA GLY A 217 8.50 -1.51 10.03
C GLY A 217 7.42 -1.03 9.08
N LEU A 218 6.63 -1.97 8.54
CA LEU A 218 5.52 -1.65 7.63
C LEU A 218 4.47 -2.75 7.68
N ASP A 219 3.26 -2.40 8.10
CA ASP A 219 2.15 -3.34 8.27
C ASP A 219 1.04 -3.16 7.24
N LEU A 220 0.86 -1.96 6.69
CA LEU A 220 -0.17 -1.68 5.67
C LEU A 220 0.31 -0.57 4.73
N VAL A 221 0.02 -0.75 3.44
CA VAL A 221 0.14 0.32 2.44
C VAL A 221 -1.24 0.66 1.91
N VAL A 222 -1.58 1.95 1.84
CA VAL A 222 -2.82 2.46 1.24
C VAL A 222 -2.46 3.42 0.11
N ILE A 223 -3.09 3.26 -1.06
CA ILE A 223 -2.85 4.09 -2.25
C ILE A 223 -4.18 4.68 -2.74
N ASP A 224 -4.33 6.00 -2.69
CA ASP A 224 -5.52 6.73 -3.15
C ASP A 224 -5.17 7.65 -4.32
N TYR A 225 -5.47 7.26 -5.55
CA TYR A 225 -6.00 6.02 -6.10
C TYR A 225 -5.11 5.50 -7.26
N LEU A 226 -5.20 4.24 -7.52
CA LEU A 226 -4.36 3.48 -8.45
C LEU A 226 -4.22 4.13 -9.83
N GLN A 227 -5.30 4.69 -10.38
CA GLN A 227 -5.27 5.31 -11.70
C GLN A 227 -4.46 6.62 -11.78
N LEU A 228 -3.96 7.18 -10.70
CA LEU A 228 -3.05 8.33 -10.72
C LEU A 228 -1.57 7.93 -10.71
N LEU A 229 -1.29 6.66 -10.41
CA LEU A 229 0.07 6.13 -10.52
C LEU A 229 0.54 6.13 -11.98
N GLN A 230 1.85 6.31 -12.14
CA GLN A 230 2.52 6.16 -13.43
C GLN A 230 3.19 4.80 -13.53
N GLY A 231 3.05 4.17 -14.70
CA GLY A 231 3.78 2.95 -15.03
C GLY A 231 5.29 3.20 -15.17
N SER A 232 6.09 2.13 -15.12
CA SER A 232 7.54 2.20 -15.29
C SER A 232 7.93 2.57 -16.73
N LYS A 233 7.06 2.29 -17.70
CA LYS A 233 7.27 2.57 -19.12
C LYS A 233 6.17 3.48 -19.65
N ARG A 234 6.52 4.40 -20.54
CA ARG A 234 5.52 5.14 -21.33
C ARG A 234 4.83 4.18 -22.27
N THR A 235 3.55 3.94 -22.03
CA THR A 235 2.66 3.21 -22.93
C THR A 235 1.55 4.13 -23.41
N ASP A 236 1.26 4.11 -24.71
CA ASP A 236 0.18 4.92 -25.29
C ASP A 236 -1.22 4.36 -24.95
N ASN A 237 -1.27 3.16 -24.37
CA ASN A 237 -2.51 2.48 -24.00
C ASN A 237 -2.68 2.47 -22.46
N ARG A 238 -3.63 3.27 -21.99
CA ARG A 238 -3.96 3.39 -20.56
C ARG A 238 -4.31 2.04 -19.91
N GLN A 239 -4.99 1.17 -20.63
CA GLN A 239 -5.34 -0.16 -20.12
C GLN A 239 -4.11 -1.02 -19.84
N GLN A 240 -3.10 -0.95 -20.72
CA GLN A 240 -1.84 -1.66 -20.51
C GLN A 240 -1.04 -1.09 -19.33
N GLU A 241 -1.05 0.24 -19.18
CA GLU A 241 -0.40 0.92 -18.07
C GLU A 241 -1.01 0.51 -16.72
N VAL A 242 -2.34 0.52 -16.61
CA VAL A 242 -3.04 0.08 -15.39
C VAL A 242 -2.77 -1.40 -15.10
N SER A 243 -2.64 -2.23 -16.14
CA SER A 243 -2.28 -3.65 -15.99
C SER A 243 -0.86 -3.84 -15.44
N GLU A 244 0.10 -3.04 -15.92
CA GLU A 244 1.47 -3.06 -15.41
C GLU A 244 1.51 -2.59 -13.95
N ILE A 245 0.79 -1.52 -13.63
CA ILE A 245 0.68 -0.99 -12.27
C ILE A 245 0.11 -2.04 -11.32
N SER A 246 -1.01 -2.65 -11.66
CA SER A 246 -1.68 -3.69 -10.85
C SER A 246 -0.73 -4.84 -10.52
N ARG A 247 -0.08 -5.39 -11.55
CA ARG A 247 0.90 -6.47 -11.38
C ARG A 247 2.08 -6.06 -10.50
N SER A 248 2.58 -4.83 -10.69
CA SER A 248 3.70 -4.30 -9.90
C SER A 248 3.31 -4.11 -8.44
N LEU A 249 2.07 -3.66 -8.16
CA LEU A 249 1.54 -3.54 -6.79
C LEU A 249 1.38 -4.91 -6.12
N LYS A 250 0.90 -5.92 -6.85
CA LYS A 250 0.82 -7.30 -6.32
C LYS A 250 2.21 -7.86 -6.00
N GLN A 251 3.17 -7.63 -6.90
CA GLN A 251 4.55 -8.02 -6.65
C GLN A 251 5.12 -7.29 -5.42
N MET A 252 4.88 -5.98 -5.30
CA MET A 252 5.30 -5.16 -4.15
C MET A 252 4.72 -5.69 -2.84
N ALA A 253 3.42 -6.01 -2.79
CA ALA A 253 2.77 -6.57 -1.61
C ALA A 253 3.47 -7.87 -1.15
N ARG A 254 3.75 -8.78 -2.09
CA ARG A 254 4.44 -10.05 -1.80
C ARG A 254 5.88 -9.86 -1.32
N GLU A 255 6.64 -8.95 -1.93
CA GLU A 255 8.03 -8.67 -1.55
C GLU A 255 8.13 -7.96 -0.20
N LEU A 256 7.20 -7.06 0.07
CA LEU A 256 7.10 -6.38 1.36
C LEU A 256 6.47 -7.26 2.44
N GLU A 257 5.90 -8.43 2.09
CA GLU A 257 5.11 -9.25 3.02
C GLU A 257 4.08 -8.41 3.81
N CYS A 258 3.43 -7.48 3.11
CA CYS A 258 2.57 -6.47 3.67
C CYS A 258 1.33 -6.32 2.78
N PRO A 259 0.10 -6.24 3.34
CA PRO A 259 -1.09 -5.94 2.54
C PRO A 259 -1.02 -4.56 1.91
N VAL A 260 -1.50 -4.48 0.68
CA VAL A 260 -1.63 -3.23 -0.09
C VAL A 260 -3.09 -3.00 -0.43
N ILE A 261 -3.68 -1.94 0.07
CA ILE A 261 -5.02 -1.47 -0.31
C ILE A 261 -4.84 -0.41 -1.40
N ALA A 262 -5.26 -0.73 -2.62
CA ALA A 262 -5.28 0.23 -3.72
C ALA A 262 -6.73 0.64 -4.01
N LEU A 263 -6.99 1.94 -3.92
CA LEU A 263 -8.29 2.48 -4.24
C LEU A 263 -8.46 2.57 -5.76
N SER A 264 -9.65 2.25 -6.26
CA SER A 264 -9.97 2.28 -7.68
C SER A 264 -11.27 3.01 -7.95
N GLN A 265 -11.30 3.78 -9.01
CA GLN A 265 -12.53 4.43 -9.47
C GLN A 265 -13.25 3.55 -10.46
N LEU A 266 -14.55 3.36 -10.26
CA LEU A 266 -15.41 2.58 -11.16
C LEU A 266 -15.81 3.35 -12.39
N SER A 267 -16.07 2.63 -13.49
CA SER A 267 -16.63 3.15 -14.72
C SER A 267 -17.97 3.84 -14.49
N ARG A 268 -18.28 4.86 -15.30
CA ARG A 268 -19.59 5.55 -15.28
C ARG A 268 -20.75 4.63 -15.70
N SER A 269 -20.48 3.50 -16.35
CA SER A 269 -21.50 2.53 -16.74
C SER A 269 -22.33 1.96 -15.58
N VAL A 270 -21.80 1.97 -14.35
CA VAL A 270 -22.53 1.61 -13.13
C VAL A 270 -23.81 2.45 -12.98
N GLU A 271 -23.72 3.76 -13.26
CA GLU A 271 -24.82 4.71 -13.06
C GLU A 271 -25.97 4.52 -14.03
N SER A 272 -25.72 3.88 -15.19
CA SER A 272 -26.73 3.58 -16.19
C SER A 272 -27.58 2.34 -15.88
N ARG A 273 -27.18 1.53 -14.90
CA ARG A 273 -27.93 0.35 -14.47
C ARG A 273 -29.04 0.73 -13.49
N HIS A 274 -30.12 -0.03 -13.52
CA HIS A 274 -31.28 0.20 -12.66
C HIS A 274 -30.96 0.05 -11.18
N ASP A 275 -30.16 -0.96 -10.82
CA ASP A 275 -29.77 -1.25 -9.44
C ASP A 275 -28.50 -0.51 -8.98
N LYS A 276 -27.80 0.12 -9.91
CA LYS A 276 -26.51 0.84 -9.69
C LYS A 276 -25.47 0.05 -8.86
N ARG A 277 -25.68 -1.28 -8.73
CA ARG A 277 -24.80 -2.14 -7.96
C ARG A 277 -23.52 -2.42 -8.74
N PRO A 278 -22.33 -2.18 -8.16
CA PRO A 278 -21.05 -2.44 -8.81
C PRO A 278 -20.85 -3.92 -9.10
N MET A 279 -20.15 -4.20 -10.22
CA MET A 279 -19.74 -5.53 -10.64
C MET A 279 -18.27 -5.51 -11.10
N MET A 280 -17.63 -6.68 -11.18
CA MET A 280 -16.23 -6.79 -11.60
C MET A 280 -15.98 -6.13 -12.97
N SER A 281 -16.92 -6.25 -13.91
CA SER A 281 -16.84 -5.60 -15.23
C SER A 281 -16.79 -4.07 -15.20
N ASP A 282 -17.10 -3.44 -14.06
CA ASP A 282 -17.05 -1.99 -13.90
C ASP A 282 -15.65 -1.46 -13.58
N LEU A 283 -14.73 -2.35 -13.27
CA LEU A 283 -13.27 -2.09 -13.20
C LEU A 283 -12.65 -1.92 -14.60
N ARG A 284 -13.38 -1.45 -15.57
CA ARG A 284 -13.34 -1.58 -17.04
C ARG A 284 -12.03 -1.18 -17.74
N GLU A 285 -11.17 -0.39 -17.16
CA GLU A 285 -9.85 -0.09 -17.77
C GLU A 285 -8.78 -1.08 -17.31
N SER A 286 -9.17 -2.16 -16.64
CA SER A 286 -8.29 -2.97 -15.83
C SER A 286 -8.77 -4.42 -15.69
N GLY A 287 -9.07 -5.11 -16.79
CA GLY A 287 -9.33 -6.56 -16.72
C GLY A 287 -8.21 -7.37 -16.04
N SER A 288 -7.03 -6.78 -15.92
CA SER A 288 -5.90 -7.34 -15.18
C SER A 288 -5.98 -7.09 -13.66
N ILE A 289 -6.62 -6.01 -13.19
CA ILE A 289 -6.80 -5.80 -11.73
C ILE A 289 -7.56 -6.97 -11.12
N GLU A 290 -8.58 -7.47 -11.81
CA GLU A 290 -9.34 -8.66 -11.40
C GLU A 290 -8.47 -9.91 -11.27
N GLN A 291 -7.46 -10.05 -12.13
CA GLN A 291 -6.55 -11.21 -12.11
C GLN A 291 -5.42 -11.09 -11.09
N ASP A 292 -4.97 -9.86 -10.81
CA ASP A 292 -3.85 -9.61 -9.92
C ASP A 292 -4.29 -9.44 -8.45
N ALA A 293 -5.52 -8.96 -8.21
CA ALA A 293 -6.05 -8.72 -6.87
C ALA A 293 -6.44 -10.02 -6.17
N ASP A 294 -6.14 -10.13 -4.87
CA ASP A 294 -6.60 -11.23 -4.03
C ASP A 294 -8.02 -10.97 -3.53
N ILE A 295 -8.33 -9.68 -3.27
CA ILE A 295 -9.61 -9.25 -2.76
C ILE A 295 -10.08 -8.03 -3.54
N VAL A 296 -11.33 -8.05 -4.00
CA VAL A 296 -11.99 -6.88 -4.58
C VAL A 296 -13.23 -6.55 -3.76
N SER A 297 -13.26 -5.34 -3.22
CA SER A 297 -14.37 -4.82 -2.42
C SER A 297 -15.01 -3.64 -3.14
N PHE A 298 -16.33 -3.64 -3.19
CA PHE A 298 -17.11 -2.54 -3.79
C PHE A 298 -17.84 -1.76 -2.71
N LEU A 299 -17.69 -0.43 -2.74
CA LEU A 299 -18.45 0.46 -1.87
C LEU A 299 -19.53 1.17 -2.68
N TYR A 300 -20.80 1.02 -2.27
CA TYR A 300 -21.95 1.69 -2.88
C TYR A 300 -23.02 1.99 -1.84
N ARG A 301 -23.89 2.93 -2.16
CA ARG A 301 -25.12 3.21 -1.40
C ARG A 301 -26.31 2.78 -2.24
N SER A 302 -27.22 2.05 -1.63
CA SER A 302 -28.59 1.87 -2.15
C SER A 302 -29.37 3.11 -1.76
N ASP A 303 -29.51 4.05 -2.68
CA ASP A 303 -30.42 5.20 -2.49
C ASP A 303 -31.87 4.76 -2.54
#